data_bd6b4e6197e08290a487c8ed109e3277
#
_entry.id   bd6b4e6197e08290a487c8ed109e3277
#
_cell.length_a   1.000
_cell.length_b   1.000
_cell.length_c   1.000
_cell.angle_alpha   90.00
_cell.angle_beta   90.00
_cell.angle_gamma   90.00
#
_symmetry.space_group_name_H-M   'P 1'
#
loop_
_entity.id
_entity.type
_entity.pdbx_description
1 polymer ?
#
loop_
_entity_poly.entity_id
_entity_poly.type
_entity_poly.pdbx_seq_one_letter_code
_entity_poly.pdbx_strand_id
1 'polypeptide(L)'
;EKVLRAKIDMASPNINMRDPIIYRIAHATHHNTGDKWCIYPMYDFAHPIEDAIEGITHSICTLEFEDHRPLYDWVLAEVGWWSAPPQQIEFARLNLTNTVI
;
A
#
# COMPACT_ATOMS: atom_id res chain seq x y z
N GLU A 1 -11.79 -18.46 -2.34
CA GLU A 1 -11.01 -17.29 -1.89
C GLU A 1 -11.92 -16.08 -1.78
N LYS A 2 -11.80 -15.35 -0.67
CA LYS A 2 -12.57 -14.14 -0.45
C LYS A 2 -11.65 -12.95 -0.27
N VAL A 3 -12.16 -11.74 -0.58
CA VAL A 3 -11.41 -10.50 -0.44
C VAL A 3 -12.25 -9.47 0.33
N LEU A 4 -11.55 -8.57 1.02
CA LEU A 4 -12.15 -7.41 1.65
C LEU A 4 -11.74 -6.16 0.86
N ARG A 5 -12.71 -5.36 0.48
CA ARG A 5 -12.47 -4.13 -0.29
C ARG A 5 -12.73 -2.90 0.56
N ALA A 6 -11.92 -1.85 0.33
CA ALA A 6 -12.21 -0.53 0.88
C ALA A 6 -13.37 0.08 0.09
N LYS A 7 -14.35 0.64 0.79
CA LYS A 7 -15.48 1.30 0.14
C LYS A 7 -15.15 2.76 -0.08
N ILE A 8 -14.77 3.11 -1.30
CA ILE A 8 -14.36 4.47 -1.65
C ILE A 8 -15.25 5.04 -2.75
N ASP A 9 -14.97 4.74 -4.03
CA ASP A 9 -15.72 5.28 -5.16
C ASP A 9 -15.50 4.43 -6.42
N MET A 10 -16.48 3.61 -6.76
CA MET A 10 -16.41 2.77 -7.96
C MET A 10 -16.43 3.56 -9.27
N ALA A 11 -16.81 4.84 -9.21
CA ALA A 11 -16.83 5.71 -10.38
C ALA A 11 -15.58 6.57 -10.52
N SER A 12 -14.58 6.38 -9.65
CA SER A 12 -13.35 7.16 -9.72
C SER A 12 -12.59 6.91 -11.03
N PRO A 13 -12.03 7.96 -11.65
CA PRO A 13 -11.15 7.78 -12.81
C PRO A 13 -9.84 7.06 -12.46
N ASN A 14 -9.43 7.09 -11.19
CA ASN A 14 -8.26 6.36 -10.71
C ASN A 14 -8.68 4.96 -10.27
N ILE A 15 -8.23 3.94 -10.99
CA ILE A 15 -8.60 2.55 -10.70
C ILE A 15 -8.23 2.13 -9.28
N ASN A 16 -7.17 2.70 -8.71
CA ASN A 16 -6.74 2.39 -7.34
C ASN A 16 -7.70 2.90 -6.28
N MET A 17 -8.64 3.78 -6.65
CA MET A 17 -9.68 4.31 -5.76
C MET A 17 -11.04 3.67 -6.00
N ARG A 18 -11.14 2.69 -6.90
CA ARG A 18 -12.39 1.96 -7.19
C ARG A 18 -12.52 0.76 -6.27
N ASP A 19 -12.90 1.01 -5.02
CA ASP A 19 -13.06 -0.01 -3.98
C ASP A 19 -11.95 -1.06 -4.03
N PRO A 20 -10.69 -0.64 -3.80
CA PRO A 20 -9.55 -1.55 -3.94
C PRO A 20 -9.55 -2.63 -2.88
N ILE A 21 -8.96 -3.77 -3.22
CA ILE A 21 -8.80 -4.88 -2.29
C ILE A 21 -7.74 -4.49 -1.24
N ILE A 22 -8.08 -4.61 0.04
CA ILE A 22 -7.15 -4.31 1.14
C ILE A 22 -6.68 -5.56 1.88
N TYR A 23 -7.52 -6.61 1.91
CA TYR A 23 -7.15 -7.92 2.48
C TYR A 23 -7.61 -9.02 1.54
N ARG A 24 -6.87 -10.11 1.55
CA ARG A 24 -7.29 -11.33 0.86
C ARG A 24 -7.16 -12.52 1.81
N ILE A 25 -8.03 -13.50 1.63
CA ILE A 25 -7.98 -14.76 2.34
C ILE A 25 -7.39 -15.79 1.39
N ALA A 26 -6.26 -16.35 1.75
CA ALA A 26 -5.57 -17.35 0.93
C ALA A 26 -5.03 -18.44 1.83
N HIS A 27 -5.40 -19.68 1.56
CA HIS A 27 -4.91 -20.85 2.30
C HIS A 27 -3.61 -21.33 1.65
N ALA A 28 -2.50 -20.64 2.00
CA ALA A 28 -1.20 -20.93 1.44
C ALA A 28 -0.14 -20.92 2.54
N THR A 29 0.89 -21.76 2.37
CA THR A 29 2.01 -21.82 3.30
C THR A 29 2.92 -20.62 3.10
N HIS A 30 3.18 -19.87 4.18
CA HIS A 30 4.09 -18.74 4.18
C HIS A 30 5.47 -19.17 4.70
N HIS A 31 6.55 -18.71 4.11
CA HIS A 31 7.91 -19.15 4.46
C HIS A 31 8.32 -18.87 5.93
N ASN A 32 7.75 -17.85 6.57
CA ASN A 32 8.05 -17.51 7.96
C ASN A 32 7.02 -18.03 8.97
N THR A 33 5.76 -18.16 8.56
CA THR A 33 4.65 -18.49 9.46
C THR A 33 3.95 -19.81 9.14
N GLY A 34 4.34 -20.47 8.02
CA GLY A 34 3.70 -21.69 7.57
C GLY A 34 2.22 -21.48 7.29
N ASP A 35 1.38 -22.35 7.83
CA ASP A 35 -0.07 -22.32 7.63
C ASP A 35 -0.80 -21.51 8.71
N LYS A 36 -0.07 -20.79 9.55
CA LYS A 36 -0.64 -20.08 10.71
C LYS A 36 -1.64 -19.00 10.33
N TRP A 37 -1.38 -18.28 9.23
CA TRP A 37 -2.21 -17.17 8.78
C TRP A 37 -2.84 -17.46 7.42
N CYS A 38 -4.12 -17.12 7.28
CA CYS A 38 -4.81 -17.21 5.98
C CYS A 38 -5.36 -15.87 5.51
N ILE A 39 -5.23 -14.81 6.33
CA ILE A 39 -5.67 -13.46 6.00
C ILE A 39 -4.44 -12.59 5.82
N TYR A 40 -4.29 -11.98 4.64
CA TYR A 40 -3.11 -11.19 4.29
C TYR A 40 -3.51 -9.80 3.82
N PRO A 41 -2.88 -8.73 4.36
CA PRO A 41 -3.10 -7.39 3.84
C PRO A 41 -2.44 -7.23 2.47
N MET A 42 -3.08 -6.44 1.62
CA MET A 42 -2.46 -6.03 0.35
C MET A 42 -1.42 -4.94 0.61
N TYR A 43 -0.42 -4.85 -0.26
CA TYR A 43 0.68 -3.91 -0.10
C TYR A 43 0.19 -2.46 0.07
N ASP A 44 -0.73 -2.02 -0.78
CA ASP A 44 -1.21 -0.63 -0.76
C ASP A 44 -1.97 -0.27 0.52
N PHE A 45 -2.44 -1.27 1.25
CA PHE A 45 -3.06 -1.05 2.56
C PHE A 45 -2.04 -1.10 3.69
N ALA A 46 -1.13 -2.07 3.66
CA ALA A 46 -0.15 -2.29 4.73
C ALA A 46 0.94 -1.22 4.75
N HIS A 47 1.41 -0.78 3.59
CA HIS A 47 2.54 0.14 3.46
C HIS A 47 2.33 1.48 4.21
N PRO A 48 1.21 2.22 4.01
CA PRO A 48 1.02 3.47 4.74
C PRO A 48 0.95 3.27 6.26
N ILE A 49 0.34 2.18 6.71
CA ILE A 49 0.23 1.90 8.14
C ILE A 49 1.60 1.59 8.75
N GLU A 50 2.41 0.79 8.06
CA GLU A 50 3.77 0.48 8.51
C GLU A 50 4.64 1.73 8.59
N ASP A 51 4.56 2.60 7.59
CA ASP A 51 5.30 3.87 7.57
C ASP A 51 4.89 4.75 8.75
N ALA A 52 3.60 4.83 9.03
CA ALA A 52 3.09 5.65 10.12
C ALA A 52 3.52 5.11 11.50
N ILE A 53 3.47 3.79 11.68
CA ILE A 53 3.88 3.14 12.93
C ILE A 53 5.38 3.35 13.18
N GLU A 54 6.19 3.29 12.14
CA GLU A 54 7.64 3.48 12.25
C GLU A 54 8.07 4.94 12.37
N GLY A 55 7.13 5.88 12.28
CA GLY A 55 7.43 7.31 12.39
C GLY A 55 8.10 7.90 11.17
N ILE A 56 7.93 7.28 10.02
CA ILE A 56 8.48 7.78 8.75
C ILE A 56 7.74 9.06 8.35
N THR A 57 8.49 10.09 7.95
CA THR A 57 7.92 11.37 7.51
C THR A 57 7.74 11.42 5.99
N HIS A 58 8.66 10.85 5.24
CA HIS A 58 8.67 10.87 3.78
C HIS A 58 8.85 9.46 3.24
N SER A 59 7.82 8.96 2.57
CA SER A 59 7.84 7.65 1.93
C SER A 59 8.19 7.85 0.45
N ILE A 60 9.37 7.43 0.05
CA ILE A 60 9.92 7.69 -1.28
C ILE A 60 9.69 6.49 -2.20
N CYS A 61 9.18 6.75 -3.39
CA CYS A 61 8.96 5.73 -4.41
C CYS A 61 9.21 6.30 -5.80
N THR A 62 9.06 5.47 -6.83
CA THR A 62 9.19 5.92 -8.22
C THR A 62 7.86 6.48 -8.73
N LEU A 63 7.90 7.23 -9.84
CA LEU A 63 6.72 7.87 -10.43
C LEU A 63 5.63 6.88 -10.83
N GLU A 64 5.96 5.63 -11.07
CA GLU A 64 4.99 4.60 -11.41
C GLU A 64 3.97 4.34 -10.30
N PHE A 65 4.24 4.81 -9.06
CA PHE A 65 3.33 4.72 -7.92
C PHE A 65 2.54 6.01 -7.67
N GLU A 66 2.61 6.98 -8.56
CA GLU A 66 1.89 8.26 -8.39
C GLU A 66 0.39 8.04 -8.24
N ASP A 67 -0.21 7.15 -9.03
CA ASP A 67 -1.64 6.85 -8.97
C ASP A 67 -2.05 6.13 -7.69
N HIS A 68 -1.09 5.61 -6.93
CA HIS A 68 -1.33 4.95 -5.64
C HIS A 68 -1.37 5.94 -4.48
N ARG A 69 -0.88 7.17 -4.66
CA ARG A 69 -0.84 8.16 -3.58
C ARG A 69 -2.21 8.47 -2.99
N PRO A 70 -3.28 8.67 -3.77
CA PRO A 70 -4.60 8.92 -3.18
C PRO A 70 -5.06 7.81 -2.24
N LEU A 71 -4.77 6.55 -2.55
CA LEU A 71 -5.09 5.43 -1.67
C LEU A 71 -4.23 5.45 -0.41
N TYR A 72 -2.95 5.75 -0.53
CA TYR A 72 -2.04 5.92 0.60
C TYR A 72 -2.59 6.96 1.58
N ASP A 73 -2.96 8.12 1.09
CA ASP A 73 -3.51 9.19 1.91
C ASP A 73 -4.87 8.81 2.50
N TRP A 74 -5.71 8.13 1.74
CA TRP A 74 -7.01 7.68 2.20
C TRP A 74 -6.88 6.71 3.38
N VAL A 75 -5.98 5.74 3.28
CA VAL A 75 -5.75 4.76 4.36
C VAL A 75 -5.30 5.48 5.63
N LEU A 76 -4.35 6.41 5.53
CA LEU A 76 -3.85 7.14 6.68
C LEU A 76 -4.97 7.97 7.34
N ALA A 77 -5.82 8.60 6.55
CA ALA A 77 -6.94 9.39 7.06
C ALA A 77 -7.99 8.54 7.76
N GLU A 78 -8.34 7.39 7.19
CA GLU A 78 -9.37 6.50 7.73
C GLU A 78 -8.93 5.79 9.01
N VAL A 79 -7.66 5.39 9.08
CA VAL A 79 -7.12 4.76 10.29
C VAL A 79 -6.84 5.81 11.38
N GLY A 80 -6.25 6.92 11.02
CA GLY A 80 -6.30 8.24 11.63
C GLY A 80 -5.92 8.46 13.09
N TRP A 81 -5.05 7.67 13.70
CA TRP A 81 -4.68 7.93 15.10
C TRP A 81 -3.32 8.65 15.26
N TRP A 82 -2.65 8.97 14.18
CA TRP A 82 -1.34 9.62 14.24
C TRP A 82 -1.42 11.13 14.12
N SER A 83 -0.52 11.81 14.82
CA SER A 83 -0.47 13.27 14.83
C SER A 83 0.27 13.85 13.61
N ALA A 84 1.19 13.09 13.04
CA ALA A 84 2.01 13.53 11.90
C ALA A 84 2.13 12.37 10.89
N PRO A 85 1.12 12.19 10.01
CA PRO A 85 1.15 11.11 9.04
C PRO A 85 2.28 11.30 8.02
N PRO A 86 2.87 10.21 7.52
CA PRO A 86 3.88 10.29 6.47
C PRO A 86 3.29 10.77 5.15
N GLN A 87 4.16 11.27 4.26
CA GLN A 87 3.80 11.69 2.91
C GLN A 87 4.49 10.79 1.90
N GLN A 88 3.74 10.31 0.91
CA GLN A 88 4.32 9.60 -0.22
C GLN A 88 4.83 10.61 -1.24
N ILE A 89 6.09 10.46 -1.65
CA ILE A 89 6.74 11.36 -2.61
C ILE A 89 7.34 10.50 -3.72
N GLU A 90 7.03 10.81 -4.97
CA GLU A 90 7.49 10.08 -6.13
C GLU A 90 8.66 10.80 -6.80
N PHE A 91 9.64 10.01 -7.23
CA PHE A 91 10.82 10.49 -7.95
C PHE A 91 10.94 9.76 -9.28
N ALA A 92 11.58 10.42 -10.25
CA ALA A 92 11.87 9.80 -11.52
C ALA A 92 12.76 8.57 -11.33
N ARG A 93 12.47 7.52 -12.09
CA ARG A 93 13.24 6.29 -12.06
C ARG A 93 14.63 6.52 -12.67
N LEU A 94 15.66 6.11 -11.95
CA LEU A 94 17.03 6.13 -12.46
C LEU A 94 17.32 4.77 -13.12
N ASN A 95 17.61 4.79 -14.42
CA ASN A 95 17.99 3.60 -15.15
C ASN A 95 19.50 3.63 -15.41
N LEU A 96 20.21 2.61 -14.92
CA LEU A 96 21.64 2.47 -15.12
C LEU A 96 21.90 1.41 -16.20
N THR A 97 22.59 1.81 -17.27
CA THR A 97 22.99 0.90 -18.34
C THR A 97 24.45 0.50 -18.15
N ASN A 98 24.76 -0.76 -18.53
CA ASN A 98 26.11 -1.32 -18.43
C ASN A 98 26.65 -1.35 -16.98
N THR A 99 25.74 -1.39 -16.00
CA THR A 99 26.10 -1.47 -14.58
C THR A 99 25.66 -2.81 -14.02
N VAL A 100 26.56 -3.46 -13.30
CA VAL A 100 26.27 -4.70 -12.58
C VAL A 100 26.03 -4.35 -11.11
N ILE A 101 24.87 -4.74 -10.62
CA ILE A 101 24.48 -4.50 -9.22
C ILE A 101 24.45 -5.81 -8.45
#